data_ffe1404a39e8778540b1a014241c95fc
#
_entry.id   ffe1404a39e8778540b1a014241c95fc
#
_cell.length_a   1.000
_cell.length_b   1.000
_cell.length_c   1.000
_cell.angle_alpha   90.00
_cell.angle_beta   90.00
_cell.angle_gamma   90.00
#
_symmetry.space_group_name_H-M   'P 1'
#
loop_
_entity.id
_entity.type
_entity.pdbx_description
1 polymer ?
#
loop_
_entity_poly.entity_id
_entity_poly.type
_entity_poly.pdbx_seq_one_letter_code
_entity_poly.pdbx_strand_id
1 'polypeptide(L)'
;MTQISRRKALGAAAATAGVLAPTIVRAQQTTRLKIQTAVPSSSIYFDLLKRFGERVDKMSGGHLKLEMLPDGAVVNAFEILDAVDKGVVDGGYAWTHYWSGKNTASGLLSNPAAGAGTGLDQLSHVAWLFQGGGYALYKKLYAEAMKVNVEPILLQPMGPDPLGWFKSPINSLDDMKKLKYRSPPGLVGEIFKEMGINAVAMPGGEIVPAAQRGVLDAAEWIGPADDMALGFHTVFKHYYLQGLHQSTDVGEVLFNKTAWNKLTPELKAIVETAAMASMTDTYTYNVYRNAAAVQKLKTDFKVEIHDTPKDIFPAFIKATNVIYDREAQKNALFKEILESQRAFAKVVVPYWTKINGLYYNMGLASPNAV
;
A
#
# COMPACT_ATOMS: atom_id res chain seq x y z
N MET A 1 14.98 25.10 -83.36
CA MET A 1 15.77 25.21 -82.11
C MET A 1 15.26 26.43 -81.34
N THR A 2 14.43 26.24 -80.38
CA THR A 2 13.75 27.30 -79.60
C THR A 2 14.58 27.59 -78.35
N GLN A 3 15.17 28.75 -78.24
CA GLN A 3 15.95 29.19 -77.08
C GLN A 3 15.02 29.46 -75.88
N ILE A 4 15.21 28.71 -74.83
CA ILE A 4 14.52 28.96 -73.54
C ILE A 4 15.26 30.11 -72.83
N SER A 5 14.57 31.20 -72.62
CA SER A 5 15.04 32.42 -71.97
C SER A 5 15.42 32.16 -70.51
N ARG A 6 16.64 32.58 -70.11
CA ARG A 6 17.23 32.55 -68.77
C ARG A 6 16.34 33.17 -67.68
N ARG A 7 15.34 33.95 -68.03
CA ARG A 7 14.38 34.57 -67.08
C ARG A 7 13.28 33.62 -66.60
N LYS A 8 13.00 32.55 -67.34
CA LYS A 8 12.00 31.56 -66.90
C LYS A 8 12.57 30.48 -65.99
N ALA A 9 13.88 30.27 -65.94
CA ALA A 9 14.55 29.31 -65.03
C ALA A 9 14.75 29.88 -63.61
N LEU A 10 14.76 31.20 -63.42
CA LEU A 10 14.87 31.83 -62.11
C LEU A 10 13.51 31.91 -61.32
N GLY A 11 12.39 31.81 -62.02
CA GLY A 11 11.07 31.84 -61.39
C GLY A 11 10.62 30.49 -60.80
N ALA A 12 11.23 29.36 -61.26
CA ALA A 12 10.88 28.03 -60.77
C ALA A 12 11.70 27.59 -59.52
N ALA A 13 12.82 28.26 -59.23
CA ALA A 13 13.67 27.97 -58.09
C ALA A 13 13.22 28.70 -56.78
N ALA A 14 12.35 29.71 -56.90
CA ALA A 14 11.86 30.48 -55.74
C ALA A 14 10.60 29.90 -55.12
N ALA A 15 9.93 28.92 -55.74
CA ALA A 15 8.66 28.34 -55.26
C ALA A 15 8.84 27.07 -54.38
N THR A 16 10.08 26.53 -54.27
CA THR A 16 10.37 25.31 -53.46
C THR A 16 11.13 25.56 -52.16
N ALA A 17 11.46 26.83 -51.86
CA ALA A 17 12.15 27.20 -50.60
C ALA A 17 11.23 27.55 -49.43
N GLY A 18 9.90 27.33 -49.56
CA GLY A 18 8.89 27.83 -48.63
C GLY A 18 8.33 26.82 -47.61
N VAL A 19 8.86 25.60 -47.46
CA VAL A 19 8.24 24.57 -46.59
C VAL A 19 9.24 23.82 -45.71
N LEU A 20 10.28 24.46 -45.25
CA LEU A 20 11.09 23.97 -44.12
C LEU A 20 11.23 25.09 -43.07
N ALA A 21 10.08 25.57 -42.58
CA ALA A 21 10.10 26.20 -41.25
C ALA A 21 10.45 25.07 -40.26
N PRO A 22 11.53 25.18 -39.48
CA PRO A 22 11.77 24.22 -38.41
C PRO A 22 10.55 24.29 -37.50
N THR A 23 9.80 23.20 -37.41
CA THR A 23 8.84 23.00 -36.32
C THR A 23 9.66 23.17 -35.05
N ILE A 24 9.52 24.32 -34.40
CA ILE A 24 10.03 24.51 -33.04
C ILE A 24 9.30 23.47 -32.22
N VAL A 25 9.93 22.31 -32.03
CA VAL A 25 9.53 21.36 -31.02
C VAL A 25 9.71 22.14 -29.72
N ARG A 26 8.62 22.75 -29.24
CA ARG A 26 8.58 23.30 -27.88
C ARG A 26 8.98 22.16 -26.97
N ALA A 27 10.17 22.23 -26.39
CA ALA A 27 10.56 21.28 -25.34
C ALA A 27 9.45 21.27 -24.33
N GLN A 28 8.68 20.19 -24.26
CA GLN A 28 7.57 20.07 -23.34
C GLN A 28 8.16 20.11 -21.94
N GLN A 29 7.76 21.11 -21.16
CA GLN A 29 8.33 21.39 -19.85
C GLN A 29 8.07 20.19 -18.94
N THR A 30 9.12 19.63 -18.32
CA THR A 30 9.00 18.53 -17.37
C THR A 30 8.20 18.98 -16.15
N THR A 31 7.08 18.33 -15.90
CA THR A 31 6.30 18.48 -14.66
C THR A 31 6.97 17.69 -13.54
N ARG A 32 7.19 18.32 -12.39
CA ARG A 32 7.74 17.66 -11.20
C ARG A 32 6.71 17.73 -10.08
N LEU A 33 6.42 16.58 -9.45
CA LEU A 33 5.50 16.48 -8.32
C LEU A 33 6.23 15.89 -7.13
N LYS A 34 6.13 16.52 -5.96
CA LYS A 34 6.68 16.06 -4.70
C LYS A 34 5.68 15.15 -4.00
N ILE A 35 6.10 13.91 -3.74
CA ILE A 35 5.28 12.86 -3.12
C ILE A 35 5.90 12.49 -1.79
N GLN A 36 5.31 12.93 -0.68
CA GLN A 36 5.77 12.51 0.63
C GLN A 36 5.25 11.12 0.97
N THR A 37 6.13 10.25 1.47
CA THR A 37 5.76 8.89 1.86
C THR A 37 5.58 8.75 3.37
N ALA A 38 4.79 7.76 3.79
CA ALA A 38 4.61 7.39 5.19
C ALA A 38 5.65 6.36 5.67
N VAL A 39 6.68 6.08 4.86
CA VAL A 39 7.74 5.13 5.18
C VAL A 39 9.11 5.81 5.20
N PRO A 40 10.01 5.39 6.08
CA PRO A 40 11.38 5.91 6.12
C PRO A 40 12.18 5.49 4.88
N SER A 41 13.26 6.21 4.59
CA SER A 41 14.12 5.95 3.43
C SER A 41 14.80 4.57 3.44
N SER A 42 14.89 3.92 4.60
CA SER A 42 15.41 2.55 4.77
C SER A 42 14.38 1.46 4.46
N SER A 43 13.11 1.80 4.29
CA SER A 43 12.06 0.84 3.94
C SER A 43 12.23 0.33 2.51
N ILE A 44 11.99 -0.98 2.31
CA ILE A 44 11.95 -1.58 0.97
C ILE A 44 10.82 -1.00 0.12
N TYR A 45 9.75 -0.52 0.75
CA TYR A 45 8.62 0.11 0.06
C TYR A 45 8.97 1.50 -0.45
N PHE A 46 9.89 2.21 0.19
CA PHE A 46 10.44 3.44 -0.36
C PHE A 46 11.19 3.20 -1.68
N ASP A 47 11.95 2.12 -1.79
CA ASP A 47 12.62 1.72 -3.03
C ASP A 47 11.63 1.28 -4.11
N LEU A 48 10.58 0.55 -3.75
CA LEU A 48 9.50 0.19 -4.68
C LEU A 48 8.75 1.43 -5.20
N LEU A 49 8.57 2.46 -4.36
CA LEU A 49 8.00 3.75 -4.78
C LEU A 49 8.91 4.51 -5.73
N LYS A 50 10.23 4.48 -5.52
CA LYS A 50 11.19 5.04 -6.50
C LYS A 50 11.06 4.34 -7.84
N ARG A 51 10.94 3.00 -7.87
CA ARG A 51 10.69 2.25 -9.12
C ARG A 51 9.40 2.66 -9.81
N PHE A 52 8.33 2.92 -9.05
CA PHE A 52 7.10 3.50 -9.59
C PHE A 52 7.36 4.86 -10.25
N GLY A 53 8.06 5.77 -9.56
CA GLY A 53 8.43 7.09 -10.11
C GLY A 53 9.31 6.98 -11.35
N GLU A 54 10.29 6.09 -11.36
CA GLU A 54 11.15 5.81 -12.54
C GLU A 54 10.35 5.25 -13.72
N ARG A 55 9.35 4.42 -13.45
CA ARG A 55 8.44 3.88 -14.48
C ARG A 55 7.63 5.01 -15.11
N VAL A 56 7.08 5.91 -14.29
CA VAL A 56 6.37 7.11 -14.76
C VAL A 56 7.28 8.01 -15.59
N ASP A 57 8.51 8.27 -15.14
CA ASP A 57 9.50 9.09 -15.87
C ASP A 57 9.81 8.48 -17.25
N LYS A 58 10.13 7.19 -17.29
CA LYS A 58 10.42 6.47 -18.54
C LYS A 58 9.24 6.43 -19.50
N MET A 59 8.05 6.10 -19.02
CA MET A 59 6.83 6.01 -19.85
C MET A 59 6.40 7.38 -20.38
N SER A 60 6.63 8.44 -19.62
CA SER A 60 6.32 9.80 -20.03
C SER A 60 7.42 10.46 -20.91
N GLY A 61 8.51 9.74 -21.22
CA GLY A 61 9.64 10.33 -21.96
C GLY A 61 10.30 11.50 -21.21
N GLY A 62 10.26 11.51 -19.88
CA GLY A 62 10.82 12.58 -19.05
C GLY A 62 9.87 13.75 -18.79
N HIS A 63 8.63 13.69 -19.27
CA HIS A 63 7.67 14.80 -19.13
C HIS A 63 7.02 14.87 -17.74
N LEU A 64 7.01 13.76 -16.97
CA LEU A 64 6.50 13.72 -15.60
C LEU A 64 7.50 13.03 -14.68
N LYS A 65 7.93 13.71 -13.63
CA LYS A 65 8.81 13.19 -12.57
C LYS A 65 8.14 13.26 -11.23
N LEU A 66 8.16 12.14 -10.50
CA LEU A 66 7.68 12.02 -9.13
C LEU A 66 8.89 12.01 -8.20
N GLU A 67 9.03 13.04 -7.37
CA GLU A 67 10.09 13.15 -6.36
C GLU A 67 9.59 12.56 -5.04
N MET A 68 10.12 11.38 -4.67
CA MET A 68 9.73 10.69 -3.44
C MET A 68 10.48 11.25 -2.24
N LEU A 69 9.73 11.70 -1.24
CA LEU A 69 10.24 12.23 0.03
C LEU A 69 9.96 11.20 1.15
N PRO A 70 10.92 10.88 2.02
CA PRO A 70 10.69 9.93 3.10
C PRO A 70 9.76 10.47 4.18
N ASP A 71 9.29 9.59 5.07
CA ASP A 71 8.51 9.96 6.26
C ASP A 71 9.19 11.08 7.06
N GLY A 72 8.39 12.03 7.52
CA GLY A 72 8.86 13.18 8.31
C GLY A 72 9.57 14.29 7.53
N ALA A 73 9.72 14.17 6.20
CA ALA A 73 10.42 15.19 5.40
C ALA A 73 9.67 16.54 5.36
N VAL A 74 8.35 16.52 5.35
CA VAL A 74 7.48 17.72 5.36
C VAL A 74 6.50 17.67 6.52
N VAL A 75 5.76 16.55 6.68
CA VAL A 75 4.78 16.30 7.74
C VAL A 75 4.94 14.89 8.31
N ASN A 76 4.33 14.62 9.48
CA ASN A 76 4.23 13.29 10.05
C ASN A 76 3.41 12.35 9.14
N ALA A 77 3.69 11.05 9.16
CA ALA A 77 3.02 10.04 8.34
C ALA A 77 1.47 10.10 8.41
N PHE A 78 0.92 10.36 9.59
CA PHE A 78 -0.54 10.43 9.79
C PHE A 78 -1.17 11.77 9.34
N GLU A 79 -0.36 12.75 8.95
CA GLU A 79 -0.81 14.07 8.47
C GLU A 79 -0.73 14.21 6.93
N ILE A 80 -0.26 13.18 6.23
CA ILE A 80 -0.03 13.22 4.77
C ILE A 80 -1.31 13.57 4.01
N LEU A 81 -2.47 12.99 4.35
CA LEU A 81 -3.72 13.32 3.67
C LEU A 81 -4.06 14.80 3.77
N ASP A 82 -3.90 15.39 4.95
CA ASP A 82 -4.18 16.82 5.16
C ASP A 82 -3.18 17.71 4.40
N ALA A 83 -1.93 17.31 4.32
CA ALA A 83 -0.90 18.04 3.57
C ALA A 83 -1.18 18.00 2.05
N VAL A 84 -1.60 16.84 1.53
CA VAL A 84 -1.99 16.71 0.12
C VAL A 84 -3.27 17.48 -0.18
N ASP A 85 -4.30 17.37 0.65
CA ASP A 85 -5.57 18.08 0.52
C ASP A 85 -5.35 19.59 0.40
N LYS A 86 -4.51 20.15 1.28
CA LYS A 86 -4.18 21.59 1.33
C LYS A 86 -3.12 22.02 0.30
N GLY A 87 -2.55 21.10 -0.46
CA GLY A 87 -1.52 21.40 -1.46
C GLY A 87 -0.15 21.80 -0.88
N VAL A 88 0.15 21.39 0.35
CA VAL A 88 1.48 21.56 0.98
C VAL A 88 2.51 20.68 0.26
N VAL A 89 2.10 19.50 -0.20
CA VAL A 89 2.80 18.62 -1.12
C VAL A 89 1.89 18.29 -2.29
N ASP A 90 2.48 17.96 -3.46
CA ASP A 90 1.71 17.62 -4.66
C ASP A 90 1.03 16.25 -4.57
N GLY A 91 1.55 15.38 -3.73
CA GLY A 91 0.99 14.07 -3.47
C GLY A 91 1.57 13.43 -2.21
N GLY A 92 1.00 12.30 -1.84
CA GLY A 92 1.43 11.53 -0.68
C GLY A 92 1.25 10.04 -0.90
N TYR A 93 2.09 9.23 -0.26
CA TYR A 93 1.94 7.79 -0.22
C TYR A 93 1.71 7.34 1.22
N ALA A 94 0.65 6.58 1.43
CA ALA A 94 0.29 6.01 2.72
C ALA A 94 -0.68 4.83 2.53
N TRP A 95 -1.43 4.51 3.56
CA TRP A 95 -2.48 3.49 3.56
C TRP A 95 -3.81 4.12 3.97
N THR A 96 -4.89 3.71 3.33
CA THR A 96 -6.23 4.27 3.56
C THR A 96 -6.64 4.23 5.04
N HIS A 97 -6.26 3.18 5.78
CA HIS A 97 -6.62 3.05 7.20
C HIS A 97 -5.98 4.11 8.12
N TYR A 98 -4.94 4.82 7.66
CA TYR A 98 -4.38 5.95 8.41
C TYR A 98 -5.40 7.09 8.59
N TRP A 99 -6.40 7.13 7.75
CA TRP A 99 -7.47 8.14 7.77
C TRP A 99 -8.72 7.72 8.54
N SER A 100 -8.67 6.64 9.32
CA SER A 100 -9.81 6.13 10.09
C SER A 100 -10.36 7.11 11.10
N GLY A 101 -9.54 8.04 11.60
CA GLY A 101 -10.01 9.18 12.42
C GLY A 101 -10.92 10.16 11.65
N LYS A 102 -10.83 10.22 10.32
CA LYS A 102 -11.73 11.03 9.48
C LYS A 102 -12.97 10.22 9.05
N ASN A 103 -12.79 8.95 8.73
CA ASN A 103 -13.89 8.05 8.39
C ASN A 103 -13.47 6.60 8.60
N THR A 104 -14.16 5.87 9.48
CA THR A 104 -13.83 4.48 9.83
C THR A 104 -13.91 3.50 8.67
N ALA A 105 -14.69 3.82 7.61
CA ALA A 105 -14.79 3.02 6.40
C ALA A 105 -13.44 2.86 5.66
N SER A 106 -12.50 3.79 5.89
CA SER A 106 -11.15 3.73 5.32
C SER A 106 -10.40 2.43 5.67
N GLY A 107 -10.63 1.88 6.87
CA GLY A 107 -10.00 0.65 7.32
C GLY A 107 -10.43 -0.60 6.53
N LEU A 108 -11.61 -0.58 5.89
CA LEU A 108 -12.07 -1.71 5.08
C LEU A 108 -11.46 -1.75 3.67
N LEU A 109 -10.94 -0.64 3.19
CA LEU A 109 -10.48 -0.50 1.81
C LEU A 109 -9.05 -0.98 1.60
N SER A 110 -8.12 -0.65 2.50
CA SER A 110 -6.74 -1.12 2.36
C SER A 110 -6.45 -2.39 3.17
N ASN A 111 -6.97 -2.51 4.39
CA ASN A 111 -6.62 -3.60 5.30
C ASN A 111 -7.82 -4.19 6.05
N PRO A 112 -8.72 -4.90 5.37
CA PRO A 112 -9.87 -5.50 6.02
C PRO A 112 -9.43 -6.58 7.03
N ALA A 113 -9.63 -6.34 8.33
CA ALA A 113 -9.28 -7.29 9.38
C ALA A 113 -9.98 -8.63 9.17
N ALA A 114 -9.25 -9.74 9.34
CA ALA A 114 -9.71 -11.09 9.04
C ALA A 114 -10.34 -11.24 7.63
N GLY A 115 -9.85 -10.47 6.65
CA GLY A 115 -10.42 -10.47 5.30
C GLY A 115 -11.91 -10.10 5.31
N ALA A 116 -12.28 -8.98 5.95
CA ALA A 116 -13.67 -8.55 6.20
C ALA A 116 -14.50 -9.56 7.04
N GLY A 117 -13.84 -10.37 7.85
CA GLY A 117 -14.46 -11.46 8.61
C GLY A 117 -14.87 -12.66 7.74
N THR A 118 -14.36 -12.77 6.52
CA THR A 118 -14.77 -13.77 5.52
C THR A 118 -13.62 -14.61 4.97
N GLY A 119 -12.37 -14.26 5.29
CA GLY A 119 -11.20 -14.95 4.79
C GLY A 119 -10.76 -14.50 3.40
N LEU A 120 -11.13 -13.29 2.94
CA LEU A 120 -10.50 -12.67 1.77
C LEU A 120 -9.00 -12.53 2.02
N ASP A 121 -8.20 -13.23 1.24
CA ASP A 121 -6.75 -13.11 1.22
C ASP A 121 -6.29 -11.88 0.41
N GLN A 122 -5.00 -11.64 0.34
CA GLN A 122 -4.42 -10.51 -0.39
C GLN A 122 -4.94 -10.41 -1.82
N LEU A 123 -4.87 -11.50 -2.58
CA LEU A 123 -5.20 -11.47 -4.00
C LEU A 123 -6.70 -11.37 -4.24
N SER A 124 -7.52 -12.05 -3.44
CA SER A 124 -8.98 -11.96 -3.53
C SER A 124 -9.50 -10.59 -3.08
N HIS A 125 -8.84 -9.92 -2.14
CA HIS A 125 -9.18 -8.53 -1.79
C HIS A 125 -8.85 -7.56 -2.93
N VAL A 126 -7.68 -7.68 -3.54
CA VAL A 126 -7.32 -6.89 -4.74
C VAL A 126 -8.30 -7.16 -5.89
N ALA A 127 -8.73 -8.43 -6.06
CA ALA A 127 -9.76 -8.75 -7.04
C ALA A 127 -11.10 -8.08 -6.73
N TRP A 128 -11.51 -8.01 -5.45
CA TRP A 128 -12.69 -7.23 -5.06
C TRP A 128 -12.55 -5.74 -5.39
N LEU A 129 -11.40 -5.15 -5.12
CA LEU A 129 -11.14 -3.74 -5.45
C LEU A 129 -11.34 -3.47 -6.93
N PHE A 130 -10.80 -4.28 -7.83
CA PHE A 130 -10.79 -3.99 -9.27
C PHE A 130 -11.93 -4.65 -10.06
N GLN A 131 -12.52 -5.74 -9.58
CA GLN A 131 -13.55 -6.49 -10.28
C GLN A 131 -14.87 -6.59 -9.49
N GLY A 132 -14.82 -6.37 -8.16
CA GLY A 132 -15.97 -6.47 -7.26
C GLY A 132 -16.65 -5.13 -6.92
N GLY A 133 -16.25 -4.04 -7.59
CA GLY A 133 -16.81 -2.70 -7.33
C GLY A 133 -16.12 -1.91 -6.21
N GLY A 134 -15.11 -2.48 -5.56
CA GLY A 134 -14.39 -1.85 -4.46
C GLY A 134 -13.71 -0.53 -4.83
N TYR A 135 -13.21 -0.41 -6.08
CA TYR A 135 -12.54 0.82 -6.54
C TYR A 135 -13.49 2.03 -6.62
N ALA A 136 -14.75 1.80 -6.98
CA ALA A 136 -15.76 2.87 -6.96
C ALA A 136 -16.06 3.34 -5.52
N LEU A 137 -16.15 2.40 -4.56
CA LEU A 137 -16.32 2.70 -3.13
C LEU A 137 -15.08 3.43 -2.55
N TYR A 138 -13.90 3.05 -3.01
CA TYR A 138 -12.64 3.72 -2.65
C TYR A 138 -12.64 5.20 -3.12
N LYS A 139 -13.03 5.47 -4.35
CA LYS A 139 -13.18 6.85 -4.84
C LYS A 139 -14.27 7.62 -4.08
N LYS A 140 -15.39 6.97 -3.78
CA LYS A 140 -16.50 7.53 -3.00
C LYS A 140 -16.07 7.95 -1.59
N LEU A 141 -15.18 7.18 -0.93
CA LEU A 141 -14.64 7.53 0.38
C LEU A 141 -14.01 8.92 0.36
N TYR A 142 -13.13 9.20 -0.60
CA TYR A 142 -12.42 10.48 -0.68
C TYR A 142 -13.31 11.63 -1.15
N ALA A 143 -14.08 11.40 -2.21
CA ALA A 143 -14.86 12.45 -2.86
C ALA A 143 -16.11 12.86 -2.06
N GLU A 144 -16.82 11.88 -1.49
CA GLU A 144 -18.14 12.13 -0.90
C GLU A 144 -18.12 12.07 0.64
N ALA A 145 -17.43 11.08 1.22
CA ALA A 145 -17.44 10.90 2.66
C ALA A 145 -16.42 11.77 3.40
N MET A 146 -15.18 11.85 2.91
CA MET A 146 -14.15 12.73 3.47
C MET A 146 -14.16 14.13 2.87
N LYS A 147 -14.62 14.28 1.63
CA LYS A 147 -14.71 15.56 0.88
C LYS A 147 -13.36 16.29 0.80
N VAL A 148 -12.31 15.56 0.52
CA VAL A 148 -10.95 16.07 0.40
C VAL A 148 -10.55 16.27 -1.07
N ASN A 149 -9.67 17.23 -1.31
CA ASN A 149 -9.20 17.63 -2.65
C ASN A 149 -8.06 16.74 -3.14
N VAL A 150 -8.32 15.42 -3.23
CA VAL A 150 -7.31 14.44 -3.67
C VAL A 150 -7.82 13.55 -4.79
N GLU A 151 -6.89 13.05 -5.60
CA GLU A 151 -7.09 11.95 -6.55
C GLU A 151 -6.34 10.73 -6.02
N PRO A 152 -7.04 9.70 -5.49
CA PRO A 152 -6.43 8.54 -4.90
C PRO A 152 -6.22 7.42 -5.93
N ILE A 153 -5.06 6.77 -5.89
CA ILE A 153 -4.68 5.64 -6.76
C ILE A 153 -4.04 4.54 -5.92
N LEU A 154 -4.55 3.31 -6.00
CA LEU A 154 -3.97 2.14 -5.36
C LEU A 154 -2.76 1.62 -6.16
N LEU A 155 -1.68 1.19 -5.47
CA LEU A 155 -0.50 0.72 -6.20
C LEU A 155 0.33 -0.40 -5.55
N GLN A 156 0.31 -0.58 -4.25
CA GLN A 156 1.22 -1.52 -3.57
C GLN A 156 0.47 -2.45 -2.61
N PRO A 157 0.02 -3.65 -3.06
CA PRO A 157 -0.53 -4.65 -2.16
C PRO A 157 0.58 -5.31 -1.33
N MET A 158 0.43 -5.32 -0.02
CA MET A 158 1.32 -5.91 0.98
C MET A 158 0.57 -6.98 1.78
N GLY A 159 1.27 -7.69 2.65
CA GLY A 159 0.70 -8.70 3.53
C GLY A 159 0.69 -10.11 2.93
N PRO A 160 0.08 -11.09 3.61
CA PRO A 160 -0.51 -10.92 4.94
C PRO A 160 0.54 -10.50 5.97
N ASP A 161 0.15 -9.59 6.87
CA ASP A 161 1.07 -9.08 7.86
C ASP A 161 1.24 -10.07 9.01
N PRO A 162 2.46 -10.28 9.49
CA PRO A 162 2.74 -11.11 10.66
C PRO A 162 2.06 -10.55 11.92
N LEU A 163 1.73 -11.43 12.90
CA LEU A 163 1.33 -10.94 14.22
C LEU A 163 2.41 -10.03 14.81
N GLY A 164 3.67 -10.29 14.48
CA GLY A 164 4.75 -9.35 14.71
C GLY A 164 5.83 -9.85 15.66
N TRP A 165 6.56 -8.90 16.21
CA TRP A 165 7.77 -9.04 16.97
C TRP A 165 7.57 -8.83 18.46
N PHE A 166 8.25 -9.65 19.26
CA PHE A 166 8.13 -9.64 20.72
C PHE A 166 9.51 -9.69 21.38
N LYS A 167 9.67 -9.01 22.51
CA LYS A 167 10.90 -9.10 23.34
C LYS A 167 11.00 -10.44 24.06
N SER A 168 9.86 -10.99 24.46
CA SER A 168 9.74 -12.29 25.12
C SER A 168 8.69 -13.15 24.41
N PRO A 169 8.81 -14.48 24.44
CA PRO A 169 7.82 -15.33 23.78
C PRO A 169 6.45 -15.23 24.45
N ILE A 170 5.41 -15.41 23.65
CA ILE A 170 4.02 -15.52 24.11
C ILE A 170 3.49 -16.91 23.78
N ASN A 171 2.69 -17.48 24.68
CA ASN A 171 2.07 -18.80 24.51
C ASN A 171 0.54 -18.75 24.49
N SER A 172 -0.04 -17.58 24.73
CA SER A 172 -1.48 -17.37 24.83
C SER A 172 -1.86 -15.90 24.56
N LEU A 173 -3.16 -15.67 24.33
CA LEU A 173 -3.74 -14.34 24.32
C LEU A 173 -3.51 -13.60 25.66
N ASP A 174 -3.56 -14.30 26.78
CA ASP A 174 -3.37 -13.69 28.10
C ASP A 174 -1.93 -13.19 28.30
N ASP A 175 -0.94 -13.80 27.66
CA ASP A 175 0.42 -13.25 27.65
C ASP A 175 0.47 -11.97 26.82
N MET A 176 -0.19 -11.93 25.65
CA MET A 176 -0.23 -10.75 24.80
C MET A 176 -0.91 -9.55 25.47
N LYS A 177 -1.96 -9.78 26.29
CA LYS A 177 -2.65 -8.72 27.03
C LYS A 177 -1.77 -7.98 28.04
N LYS A 178 -0.70 -8.58 28.50
CA LYS A 178 0.25 -7.97 29.46
C LYS A 178 1.23 -7.01 28.80
N LEU A 179 1.30 -6.99 27.46
CA LEU A 179 2.33 -6.29 26.71
C LEU A 179 1.82 -4.94 26.20
N LYS A 180 2.75 -4.01 26.05
CA LYS A 180 2.57 -2.77 25.29
C LYS A 180 2.87 -3.08 23.83
N TYR A 181 1.82 -3.23 23.04
CA TYR A 181 1.88 -3.68 21.67
C TYR A 181 1.65 -2.53 20.69
N ARG A 182 2.58 -2.30 19.76
CA ARG A 182 2.34 -1.39 18.66
C ARG A 182 1.50 -2.09 17.61
N SER A 183 0.39 -1.45 17.21
CA SER A 183 -0.48 -1.86 16.10
C SER A 183 -0.64 -0.71 15.09
N PRO A 184 -1.14 -0.97 13.87
CA PRO A 184 -1.51 0.12 12.99
C PRO A 184 -2.67 0.94 13.58
N PRO A 185 -2.86 2.20 13.15
CA PRO A 185 -4.01 3.00 13.55
C PRO A 185 -5.31 2.44 12.98
N GLY A 186 -6.43 2.86 13.56
CA GLY A 186 -7.77 2.56 13.06
C GLY A 186 -8.37 1.28 13.59
N LEU A 187 -9.16 0.58 12.76
CA LEU A 187 -9.98 -0.57 13.16
C LEU A 187 -9.17 -1.69 13.83
N VAL A 188 -7.98 -1.98 13.31
CA VAL A 188 -7.13 -3.03 13.88
C VAL A 188 -6.73 -2.73 15.31
N GLY A 189 -6.35 -1.48 15.61
CA GLY A 189 -6.07 -1.05 16.98
C GLY A 189 -7.29 -1.17 17.91
N GLU A 190 -8.49 -0.84 17.40
CA GLU A 190 -9.74 -1.01 18.17
C GLU A 190 -10.08 -2.49 18.41
N ILE A 191 -9.83 -3.36 17.43
CA ILE A 191 -10.03 -4.82 17.58
C ILE A 191 -9.09 -5.38 18.64
N PHE A 192 -7.82 -5.01 18.64
CA PHE A 192 -6.88 -5.45 19.68
C PHE A 192 -7.28 -4.94 21.07
N LYS A 193 -7.76 -3.71 21.18
CA LYS A 193 -8.30 -3.17 22.45
C LYS A 193 -9.54 -3.92 22.91
N GLU A 194 -10.45 -4.30 22.00
CA GLU A 194 -11.63 -5.13 22.30
C GLU A 194 -11.22 -6.51 22.82
N MET A 195 -10.07 -7.05 22.38
CA MET A 195 -9.48 -8.28 22.93
C MET A 195 -8.79 -8.07 24.28
N GLY A 196 -8.72 -6.84 24.79
CA GLY A 196 -8.03 -6.50 26.05
C GLY A 196 -6.52 -6.26 25.90
N ILE A 197 -6.01 -6.11 24.68
CA ILE A 197 -4.59 -5.84 24.42
C ILE A 197 -4.32 -4.34 24.52
N ASN A 198 -3.23 -3.96 25.19
CA ASN A 198 -2.79 -2.56 25.26
C ASN A 198 -2.10 -2.13 23.94
N ALA A 199 -2.92 -1.84 22.93
CA ALA A 199 -2.48 -1.47 21.59
C ALA A 199 -2.33 0.04 21.44
N VAL A 200 -1.20 0.49 20.89
CA VAL A 200 -0.88 1.90 20.60
C VAL A 200 -0.42 2.05 19.15
N ALA A 201 -0.83 3.12 18.49
CA ALA A 201 -0.38 3.42 17.13
C ALA A 201 0.80 4.38 17.13
N MET A 202 1.79 4.12 16.24
CA MET A 202 2.87 5.05 15.96
C MET A 202 3.43 4.80 14.55
N PRO A 203 4.03 5.81 13.89
CA PRO A 203 4.71 5.67 12.62
C PRO A 203 5.83 4.63 12.63
N GLY A 204 6.07 3.97 11.48
CA GLY A 204 7.04 2.88 11.37
C GLY A 204 8.46 3.25 11.80
N GLY A 205 8.93 4.43 11.43
CA GLY A 205 10.26 4.92 11.79
C GLY A 205 10.48 5.14 13.31
N GLU A 206 9.40 5.21 14.10
CA GLU A 206 9.46 5.42 15.54
C GLU A 206 9.48 4.11 16.35
N ILE A 207 9.13 2.97 15.75
CA ILE A 207 8.92 1.69 16.46
C ILE A 207 10.20 1.19 17.12
N VAL A 208 11.28 1.03 16.35
CA VAL A 208 12.56 0.52 16.89
C VAL A 208 13.13 1.44 17.97
N PRO A 209 13.21 2.78 17.78
CA PRO A 209 13.58 3.69 18.86
C PRO A 209 12.70 3.60 20.12
N ALA A 210 11.38 3.45 19.97
CA ALA A 210 10.47 3.30 21.11
C ALA A 210 10.71 1.97 21.86
N ALA A 211 10.93 0.87 21.13
CA ALA A 211 11.26 -0.43 21.71
C ALA A 211 12.61 -0.40 22.47
N GLN A 212 13.63 0.28 21.92
CA GLN A 212 14.93 0.47 22.57
C GLN A 212 14.79 1.20 23.91
N ARG A 213 13.94 2.20 23.99
CA ARG A 213 13.66 2.97 25.22
C ARG A 213 12.74 2.23 26.21
N GLY A 214 12.27 1.02 25.91
CA GLY A 214 11.36 0.25 26.77
C GLY A 214 9.91 0.73 26.74
N VAL A 215 9.53 1.57 25.76
CA VAL A 215 8.15 2.05 25.59
C VAL A 215 7.24 0.94 25.01
N LEU A 216 7.80 0.03 24.20
CA LEU A 216 7.11 -1.09 23.59
C LEU A 216 7.74 -2.42 24.02
N ASP A 217 6.88 -3.42 24.22
CA ASP A 217 7.26 -4.82 24.47
C ASP A 217 7.14 -5.67 23.21
N ALA A 218 6.25 -5.27 22.29
CA ALA A 218 5.98 -5.94 21.03
C ALA A 218 5.49 -4.96 19.97
N ALA A 219 5.65 -5.34 18.70
CA ALA A 219 5.20 -4.53 17.57
C ALA A 219 4.97 -5.38 16.32
N GLU A 220 3.99 -5.02 15.52
CA GLU A 220 3.90 -5.44 14.12
C GLU A 220 4.35 -4.30 13.20
N TRP A 221 4.65 -4.66 11.95
CA TRP A 221 4.87 -3.69 10.87
C TRP A 221 4.32 -4.27 9.56
N ILE A 222 5.12 -4.51 8.53
CA ILE A 222 4.58 -4.95 7.22
C ILE A 222 4.96 -6.41 6.91
N GLY A 223 6.21 -6.79 7.22
CA GLY A 223 6.66 -8.13 6.91
C GLY A 223 8.17 -8.31 7.01
N PRO A 224 8.65 -9.58 6.94
CA PRO A 224 10.02 -9.94 7.30
C PRO A 224 11.12 -9.11 6.63
N ALA A 225 10.97 -8.79 5.35
CA ALA A 225 11.99 -8.06 4.60
C ALA A 225 12.09 -6.59 5.03
N ASP A 226 10.95 -5.92 5.21
CA ASP A 226 10.92 -4.52 5.65
C ASP A 226 11.28 -4.39 7.12
N ASP A 227 10.71 -5.26 7.97
CA ASP A 227 11.00 -5.31 9.40
C ASP A 227 12.50 -5.50 9.65
N MET A 228 13.15 -6.39 8.87
CA MET A 228 14.59 -6.59 8.92
C MET A 228 15.36 -5.34 8.47
N ALA A 229 14.93 -4.67 7.40
CA ALA A 229 15.56 -3.45 6.89
C ALA A 229 15.46 -2.29 7.89
N LEU A 230 14.35 -2.21 8.63
CA LEU A 230 14.15 -1.22 9.71
C LEU A 230 14.84 -1.60 11.03
N GLY A 231 15.45 -2.79 11.12
CA GLY A 231 16.23 -3.20 12.29
C GLY A 231 15.43 -3.78 13.45
N PHE A 232 14.22 -4.27 13.25
CA PHE A 232 13.40 -4.88 14.32
C PHE A 232 14.12 -5.99 15.08
N HIS A 233 14.88 -6.82 14.37
CA HIS A 233 15.69 -7.91 14.93
C HIS A 233 16.77 -7.44 15.94
N THR A 234 17.08 -6.15 15.98
CA THR A 234 18.06 -5.62 16.97
C THR A 234 17.45 -5.45 18.35
N VAL A 235 16.13 -5.29 18.45
CA VAL A 235 15.38 -5.02 19.69
C VAL A 235 14.41 -6.13 20.09
N PHE A 236 13.98 -6.95 19.13
CA PHE A 236 13.07 -8.09 19.34
C PHE A 236 13.75 -9.38 18.91
N LYS A 237 13.42 -10.50 19.57
CA LYS A 237 14.03 -11.80 19.28
C LYS A 237 13.04 -12.90 18.91
N HIS A 238 11.74 -12.67 19.17
CA HIS A 238 10.67 -13.62 18.88
C HIS A 238 9.76 -13.06 17.82
N TYR A 239 9.55 -13.80 16.73
CA TYR A 239 8.77 -13.34 15.58
C TYR A 239 7.67 -14.35 15.24
N TYR A 240 6.41 -13.88 15.27
CA TYR A 240 5.20 -14.67 15.02
C TYR A 240 4.66 -14.32 13.64
N LEU A 241 4.77 -15.27 12.68
CA LEU A 241 4.49 -15.01 11.26
C LEU A 241 3.00 -14.97 10.90
N GLN A 242 2.15 -15.66 11.68
CA GLN A 242 0.73 -15.73 11.32
C GLN A 242 -0.05 -14.61 12.00
N GLY A 243 -0.55 -13.68 11.20
CA GLY A 243 -1.46 -12.62 11.66
C GLY A 243 -2.82 -12.70 10.97
N LEU A 244 -3.86 -12.23 11.66
CA LEU A 244 -5.22 -12.08 11.09
C LEU A 244 -5.60 -10.61 10.91
N HIS A 245 -4.83 -9.71 11.49
CA HIS A 245 -5.20 -8.31 11.60
C HIS A 245 -5.16 -7.58 10.25
N GLN A 246 -4.28 -8.00 9.35
CA GLN A 246 -4.15 -7.47 8.00
C GLN A 246 -3.90 -8.62 7.03
N SER A 247 -4.96 -9.17 6.44
CA SER A 247 -4.85 -10.19 5.39
C SER A 247 -4.19 -9.65 4.12
N THR A 248 -4.36 -8.37 3.92
CA THR A 248 -3.63 -7.54 2.96
C THR A 248 -3.56 -6.12 3.49
N ASP A 249 -2.62 -5.35 2.99
CA ASP A 249 -2.58 -3.91 3.13
C ASP A 249 -2.23 -3.29 1.78
N VAL A 250 -3.14 -2.50 1.22
CA VAL A 250 -2.94 -1.92 -0.12
C VAL A 250 -2.52 -0.47 0.02
N GLY A 251 -1.26 -0.19 -0.27
CA GLY A 251 -0.73 1.17 -0.30
C GLY A 251 -1.33 2.00 -1.44
N GLU A 252 -1.48 3.28 -1.20
CA GLU A 252 -2.06 4.24 -2.13
C GLU A 252 -1.14 5.44 -2.37
N VAL A 253 -1.19 6.01 -3.56
CA VAL A 253 -0.67 7.35 -3.83
C VAL A 253 -1.84 8.30 -3.99
N LEU A 254 -1.82 9.38 -3.24
CA LEU A 254 -2.77 10.48 -3.28
C LEU A 254 -2.14 11.64 -4.04
N PHE A 255 -2.79 12.16 -5.06
CA PHE A 255 -2.37 13.40 -5.70
C PHE A 255 -3.28 14.54 -5.27
N ASN A 256 -2.74 15.71 -4.96
CA ASN A 256 -3.55 16.91 -4.85
C ASN A 256 -4.34 17.09 -6.16
N LYS A 257 -5.67 17.20 -6.08
CA LYS A 257 -6.54 17.20 -7.26
C LYS A 257 -6.29 18.38 -8.16
N THR A 258 -5.86 19.52 -7.62
CA THR A 258 -5.49 20.69 -8.42
C THR A 258 -4.20 20.43 -9.21
N ALA A 259 -3.19 19.76 -8.63
CA ALA A 259 -1.98 19.35 -9.33
C ALA A 259 -2.28 18.25 -10.36
N TRP A 260 -3.08 17.25 -9.99
CA TRP A 260 -3.51 16.18 -10.87
C TRP A 260 -4.25 16.69 -12.11
N ASN A 261 -5.14 17.67 -11.94
CA ASN A 261 -5.94 18.23 -13.05
C ASN A 261 -5.11 19.02 -14.08
N LYS A 262 -3.89 19.43 -13.73
CA LYS A 262 -2.94 20.04 -14.66
C LYS A 262 -2.24 19.03 -15.58
N LEU A 263 -2.27 17.74 -15.23
CA LEU A 263 -1.70 16.68 -16.06
C LEU A 263 -2.59 16.44 -17.28
N THR A 264 -1.96 16.16 -18.43
CA THR A 264 -2.69 15.77 -19.63
C THR A 264 -3.34 14.38 -19.44
N PRO A 265 -4.37 14.02 -20.23
CA PRO A 265 -4.96 12.67 -20.18
C PRO A 265 -3.92 11.55 -20.34
N GLU A 266 -2.92 11.76 -21.19
CA GLU A 266 -1.85 10.78 -21.44
C GLU A 266 -0.98 10.59 -20.20
N LEU A 267 -0.59 11.67 -19.51
CA LEU A 267 0.21 11.59 -18.28
C LEU A 267 -0.57 10.92 -17.14
N LYS A 268 -1.88 11.18 -17.04
CA LYS A 268 -2.76 10.49 -16.07
C LYS A 268 -2.80 8.99 -16.36
N ALA A 269 -3.03 8.60 -17.62
CA ALA A 269 -3.04 7.19 -18.02
C ALA A 269 -1.69 6.49 -17.76
N ILE A 270 -0.57 7.21 -17.94
CA ILE A 270 0.77 6.71 -17.61
C ILE A 270 0.88 6.42 -16.11
N VAL A 271 0.45 7.34 -15.24
CA VAL A 271 0.48 7.16 -13.78
C VAL A 271 -0.37 5.97 -13.37
N GLU A 272 -1.60 5.86 -13.87
CA GLU A 272 -2.53 4.77 -13.58
C GLU A 272 -1.96 3.41 -14.05
N THR A 273 -1.39 3.36 -15.26
CA THR A 273 -0.76 2.14 -15.80
C THR A 273 0.48 1.76 -14.99
N ALA A 274 1.31 2.72 -14.61
CA ALA A 274 2.48 2.49 -13.78
C ALA A 274 2.09 1.99 -12.38
N ALA A 275 0.98 2.46 -11.82
CA ALA A 275 0.45 1.99 -10.54
C ALA A 275 -0.03 0.52 -10.63
N MET A 276 -0.77 0.16 -11.69
CA MET A 276 -1.17 -1.23 -11.94
C MET A 276 0.04 -2.17 -12.10
N ALA A 277 1.08 -1.74 -12.83
CA ALA A 277 2.32 -2.50 -12.95
C ALA A 277 3.04 -2.64 -11.61
N SER A 278 2.98 -1.64 -10.74
CA SER A 278 3.58 -1.66 -9.40
C SER A 278 2.89 -2.67 -8.47
N MET A 279 1.61 -2.99 -8.68
CA MET A 279 0.92 -4.03 -7.90
C MET A 279 1.57 -5.40 -8.12
N THR A 280 1.84 -5.79 -9.36
CA THR A 280 2.53 -7.06 -9.67
C THR A 280 3.97 -7.06 -9.18
N ASP A 281 4.70 -5.95 -9.35
CA ASP A 281 6.08 -5.78 -8.88
C ASP A 281 6.15 -5.96 -7.35
N THR A 282 5.29 -5.29 -6.61
CA THR A 282 5.23 -5.38 -5.14
C THR A 282 4.85 -6.78 -4.68
N TYR A 283 3.81 -7.39 -5.27
CA TYR A 283 3.36 -8.73 -4.89
C TYR A 283 4.47 -9.76 -5.06
N THR A 284 5.09 -9.81 -6.24
CA THR A 284 6.16 -10.78 -6.54
C THR A 284 7.42 -10.53 -5.74
N TYR A 285 7.75 -9.25 -5.47
CA TYR A 285 8.84 -8.87 -4.61
C TYR A 285 8.63 -9.39 -3.17
N ASN A 286 7.44 -9.17 -2.62
CA ASN A 286 7.11 -9.59 -1.25
C ASN A 286 7.20 -11.11 -1.07
N VAL A 287 6.67 -11.91 -2.01
CA VAL A 287 6.72 -13.38 -1.92
C VAL A 287 8.16 -13.87 -1.78
N TYR A 288 9.07 -13.41 -2.63
CA TYR A 288 10.46 -13.86 -2.59
C TYR A 288 11.25 -13.25 -1.44
N ARG A 289 11.16 -11.92 -1.27
CA ARG A 289 12.03 -11.21 -0.32
C ARG A 289 11.65 -11.49 1.13
N ASN A 290 10.37 -11.65 1.43
CA ASN A 290 9.94 -12.04 2.78
C ASN A 290 10.42 -13.44 3.13
N ALA A 291 10.30 -14.41 2.22
CA ALA A 291 10.82 -15.76 2.44
C ALA A 291 12.33 -15.76 2.67
N ALA A 292 13.11 -15.06 1.83
CA ALA A 292 14.54 -14.93 1.99
C ALA A 292 14.93 -14.23 3.31
N ALA A 293 14.17 -13.20 3.71
CA ALA A 293 14.40 -12.49 4.97
C ALA A 293 14.16 -13.38 6.19
N VAL A 294 13.10 -14.22 6.19
CA VAL A 294 12.87 -15.19 7.28
C VAL A 294 14.07 -16.11 7.46
N GLN A 295 14.64 -16.63 6.37
CA GLN A 295 15.84 -17.48 6.48
C GLN A 295 17.01 -16.71 7.07
N LYS A 296 17.27 -15.50 6.59
CA LYS A 296 18.36 -14.66 7.11
C LYS A 296 18.16 -14.26 8.58
N LEU A 297 16.94 -13.95 8.99
CA LEU A 297 16.59 -13.67 10.38
C LEU A 297 16.93 -14.86 11.30
N LYS A 298 16.63 -16.08 10.87
CA LYS A 298 16.97 -17.33 11.60
C LYS A 298 18.46 -17.58 11.64
N THR A 299 19.14 -17.53 10.49
CA THR A 299 20.55 -17.97 10.38
C THR A 299 21.54 -16.94 10.89
N ASP A 300 21.39 -15.68 10.50
CA ASP A 300 22.37 -14.63 10.76
C ASP A 300 22.08 -13.89 12.08
N PHE A 301 20.79 -13.58 12.33
CA PHE A 301 20.38 -12.76 13.48
C PHE A 301 19.84 -13.56 14.66
N LYS A 302 19.73 -14.91 14.52
CA LYS A 302 19.26 -15.81 15.57
C LYS A 302 17.88 -15.44 16.12
N VAL A 303 17.01 -14.96 15.24
CA VAL A 303 15.62 -14.68 15.58
C VAL A 303 14.86 -16.01 15.69
N GLU A 304 14.08 -16.16 16.74
CA GLU A 304 13.21 -17.29 16.95
C GLU A 304 11.89 -17.07 16.23
N ILE A 305 11.58 -17.94 15.26
CA ILE A 305 10.33 -17.89 14.51
C ILE A 305 9.33 -18.81 15.17
N HIS A 306 8.14 -18.29 15.45
CA HIS A 306 7.08 -19.00 16.18
C HIS A 306 5.78 -19.05 15.37
N ASP A 307 4.99 -20.07 15.66
CA ASP A 307 3.57 -20.10 15.33
C ASP A 307 2.77 -19.26 16.32
N THR A 308 1.79 -18.55 15.82
CA THR A 308 0.90 -17.73 16.65
C THR A 308 0.03 -18.63 17.55
N PRO A 309 -0.10 -18.29 18.85
CA PRO A 309 -0.97 -19.05 19.76
C PRO A 309 -2.40 -19.16 19.23
N LYS A 310 -2.92 -20.39 19.20
CA LYS A 310 -4.18 -20.72 18.52
C LYS A 310 -5.41 -20.05 19.11
N ASP A 311 -5.37 -19.66 20.38
CA ASP A 311 -6.46 -18.97 21.08
C ASP A 311 -6.62 -17.50 20.63
N ILE A 312 -5.61 -16.91 20.02
CA ILE A 312 -5.66 -15.54 19.46
C ILE A 312 -6.64 -15.47 18.29
N PHE A 313 -6.67 -16.47 17.40
CA PHE A 313 -7.47 -16.41 16.18
C PHE A 313 -8.99 -16.31 16.45
N PRO A 314 -9.64 -17.18 17.25
CA PRO A 314 -11.05 -17.04 17.52
C PRO A 314 -11.40 -15.77 18.31
N ALA A 315 -10.51 -15.33 19.20
CA ALA A 315 -10.69 -14.08 19.94
C ALA A 315 -10.65 -12.86 18.99
N PHE A 316 -9.72 -12.86 18.03
CA PHE A 316 -9.62 -11.80 17.04
C PHE A 316 -10.85 -11.73 16.13
N ILE A 317 -11.34 -12.88 15.63
CA ILE A 317 -12.55 -12.95 14.79
C ILE A 317 -13.77 -12.44 15.58
N LYS A 318 -13.91 -12.83 16.85
CA LYS A 318 -15.00 -12.36 17.71
C LYS A 318 -14.95 -10.85 17.89
N ALA A 319 -13.79 -10.30 18.23
CA ALA A 319 -13.61 -8.86 18.42
C ALA A 319 -13.84 -8.09 17.09
N THR A 320 -13.37 -8.63 15.95
CA THR A 320 -13.63 -8.06 14.63
C THR A 320 -15.12 -7.92 14.34
N ASN A 321 -15.93 -8.96 14.62
CA ASN A 321 -17.37 -8.89 14.40
C ASN A 321 -18.04 -7.84 15.29
N VAL A 322 -17.65 -7.75 16.57
CA VAL A 322 -18.16 -6.71 17.49
C VAL A 322 -17.87 -5.30 16.95
N ILE A 323 -16.64 -5.06 16.55
CA ILE A 323 -16.23 -3.74 16.03
C ILE A 323 -16.94 -3.43 14.69
N TYR A 324 -17.01 -4.39 13.78
CA TYR A 324 -17.64 -4.20 12.47
C TYR A 324 -19.14 -3.95 12.58
N ASP A 325 -19.85 -4.69 13.44
CA ASP A 325 -21.28 -4.47 13.66
C ASP A 325 -21.54 -3.10 14.29
N ARG A 326 -20.70 -2.66 15.22
CA ARG A 326 -20.75 -1.34 15.83
C ARG A 326 -20.55 -0.22 14.79
N GLU A 327 -19.54 -0.34 13.94
CA GLU A 327 -19.22 0.66 12.94
C GLU A 327 -20.24 0.69 11.79
N ALA A 328 -20.77 -0.47 11.38
CA ALA A 328 -21.81 -0.54 10.36
C ALA A 328 -23.13 0.13 10.79
N GLN A 329 -23.43 0.17 12.10
CA GLN A 329 -24.60 0.89 12.62
C GLN A 329 -24.42 2.42 12.57
N LYS A 330 -23.20 2.92 12.65
CA LYS A 330 -22.89 4.35 12.75
C LYS A 330 -22.53 5.00 11.42
N ASN A 331 -21.99 4.23 10.48
CA ASN A 331 -21.41 4.72 9.24
C ASN A 331 -21.99 3.96 8.04
N ALA A 332 -22.86 4.64 7.28
CA ALA A 332 -23.53 4.04 6.13
C ALA A 332 -22.54 3.56 5.04
N LEU A 333 -21.45 4.32 4.80
CA LEU A 333 -20.44 3.90 3.82
C LEU A 333 -19.65 2.68 4.33
N PHE A 334 -19.37 2.59 5.63
CA PHE A 334 -18.75 1.40 6.23
C PHE A 334 -19.63 0.17 5.98
N LYS A 335 -20.93 0.28 6.26
CA LYS A 335 -21.90 -0.79 6.03
C LYS A 335 -21.92 -1.20 4.56
N GLU A 336 -22.00 -0.25 3.64
CA GLU A 336 -22.03 -0.50 2.19
C GLU A 336 -20.78 -1.25 1.72
N ILE A 337 -19.58 -0.84 2.16
CA ILE A 337 -18.32 -1.50 1.83
C ILE A 337 -18.27 -2.92 2.40
N LEU A 338 -18.63 -3.09 3.67
CA LEU A 338 -18.60 -4.39 4.34
C LEU A 338 -19.57 -5.38 3.69
N GLU A 339 -20.79 -4.95 3.34
CA GLU A 339 -21.77 -5.76 2.64
C GLU A 339 -21.28 -6.17 1.24
N SER A 340 -20.65 -5.24 0.50
CA SER A 340 -20.03 -5.52 -0.80
C SER A 340 -18.92 -6.56 -0.69
N GLN A 341 -17.99 -6.41 0.27
CA GLN A 341 -16.92 -7.38 0.51
C GLN A 341 -17.47 -8.75 0.87
N ARG A 342 -18.45 -8.82 1.76
CA ARG A 342 -19.09 -10.08 2.19
C ARG A 342 -19.85 -10.75 1.04
N ALA A 343 -20.53 -9.99 0.18
CA ALA A 343 -21.20 -10.53 -1.00
C ALA A 343 -20.20 -11.12 -2.01
N PHE A 344 -19.10 -10.41 -2.27
CA PHE A 344 -18.02 -10.88 -3.14
C PHE A 344 -17.36 -12.14 -2.56
N ALA A 345 -17.07 -12.15 -1.26
CA ALA A 345 -16.45 -13.27 -0.57
C ALA A 345 -17.28 -14.57 -0.66
N LYS A 346 -18.61 -14.48 -0.58
CA LYS A 346 -19.50 -15.65 -0.72
C LYS A 346 -19.31 -16.40 -2.04
N VAL A 347 -18.92 -15.69 -3.10
CA VAL A 347 -18.68 -16.27 -4.43
C VAL A 347 -17.23 -16.72 -4.58
N VAL A 348 -16.29 -15.86 -4.18
CA VAL A 348 -14.86 -16.03 -4.49
C VAL A 348 -14.17 -16.99 -3.51
N VAL A 349 -14.40 -16.83 -2.20
CA VAL A 349 -13.65 -17.58 -1.18
C VAL A 349 -13.82 -19.11 -1.31
N PRO A 350 -15.03 -19.69 -1.50
CA PRO A 350 -15.17 -21.13 -1.66
C PRO A 350 -14.42 -21.70 -2.86
N TYR A 351 -14.45 -20.98 -3.99
CA TYR A 351 -13.73 -21.37 -5.20
C TYR A 351 -12.22 -21.24 -5.01
N TRP A 352 -11.78 -20.07 -4.55
CA TRP A 352 -10.38 -19.71 -4.43
C TRP A 352 -9.63 -20.59 -3.42
N THR A 353 -10.23 -20.84 -2.25
CA THR A 353 -9.68 -21.73 -1.24
C THR A 353 -9.58 -23.17 -1.74
N LYS A 354 -10.59 -23.64 -2.49
CA LYS A 354 -10.58 -25.02 -3.02
C LYS A 354 -9.43 -25.24 -4.01
N ILE A 355 -9.16 -24.26 -4.88
CA ILE A 355 -8.10 -24.36 -5.88
C ILE A 355 -6.70 -24.15 -5.25
N ASN A 356 -6.51 -23.08 -4.52
CA ASN A 356 -5.19 -22.76 -3.98
C ASN A 356 -4.82 -23.61 -2.76
N GLY A 357 -5.79 -24.05 -1.97
CA GLY A 357 -5.56 -24.92 -0.83
C GLY A 357 -4.87 -26.24 -1.21
N LEU A 358 -5.10 -26.76 -2.42
CA LEU A 358 -4.39 -27.92 -2.92
C LEU A 358 -2.88 -27.66 -3.04
N TYR A 359 -2.49 -26.54 -3.62
CA TYR A 359 -1.08 -26.20 -3.81
C TYR A 359 -0.37 -25.90 -2.49
N TYR A 360 -1.04 -25.23 -1.54
CA TYR A 360 -0.50 -25.03 -0.20
C TYR A 360 -0.26 -26.36 0.53
N ASN A 361 -1.23 -27.28 0.48
CA ASN A 361 -1.10 -28.61 1.07
C ASN A 361 0.00 -29.44 0.40
N MET A 362 0.16 -29.34 -0.93
CA MET A 362 1.24 -29.98 -1.65
C MET A 362 2.60 -29.42 -1.23
N GLY A 363 2.71 -28.08 -1.06
CA GLY A 363 3.92 -27.46 -0.56
C GLY A 363 4.31 -28.00 0.82
N LEU A 364 3.36 -28.13 1.73
CA LEU A 364 3.61 -28.68 3.07
C LEU A 364 3.98 -30.18 3.05
N ALA A 365 3.47 -30.94 2.09
CA ALA A 365 3.72 -32.38 1.96
C ALA A 365 4.97 -32.72 1.12
N SER A 366 5.52 -31.75 0.39
CA SER A 366 6.66 -31.97 -0.49
C SER A 366 7.98 -32.04 0.27
N PRO A 367 8.74 -33.15 0.15
CA PRO A 367 10.07 -33.23 0.79
C PRO A 367 11.09 -32.26 0.20
N ASN A 368 10.79 -31.64 -0.94
CA ASN A 368 11.66 -30.67 -1.62
C ASN A 368 11.28 -29.20 -1.30
N ALA A 369 10.22 -28.97 -0.54
CA ALA A 369 9.73 -27.62 -0.24
C ALA A 369 10.12 -27.11 1.16
N VAL A 370 10.77 -27.98 1.97
CA VAL A 370 11.16 -27.66 3.36
C VAL A 370 12.68 -27.69 3.52
#